data_e6108f7fa4a4d44e0ae6d64a7fc0d02b
#
_entry.id   e6108f7fa4a4d44e0ae6d64a7fc0d02b
#
_cell.length_a   1.000
_cell.length_b   1.000
_cell.length_c   1.000
_cell.angle_alpha   90.00
_cell.angle_beta   90.00
_cell.angle_gamma   90.00
#
_symmetry.space_group_name_H-M   'P 1'
#
loop_
_entity.id
_entity.type
_entity.pdbx_description
1 polymer ?
#
loop_
_entity_poly.entity_id
_entity_poly.type
_entity_poly.pdbx_seq_one_letter_code
_entity_poly.pdbx_strand_id
1 'polypeptide(L)'
;MIVDPSAARVAADIEEGDFLSGCKAGRWRIVSFEFPRFDFAISATEIDGKGSEYGFRAELSNYPAQAPLVQIWDHEANTLLAVVRRPKGNGRVQKTFQHWGAETVYRPWDRMTGPHNNNALTFPHLAWRPDRRLIFIFEDLHGILNSNARTQRIRASA
;
A
#
# COMPACT_ATOMS: atom_id res chain seq x y z
N MET A 1 -27.53 16.50 5.60
CA MET A 1 -26.47 15.65 6.17
C MET A 1 -25.11 16.20 5.75
N ILE A 2 -24.24 16.40 6.71
CA ILE A 2 -22.88 16.87 6.45
C ILE A 2 -22.02 15.64 6.12
N VAL A 3 -21.41 15.63 4.95
CA VAL A 3 -20.50 14.57 4.54
C VAL A 3 -19.07 15.06 4.82
N ASP A 4 -18.27 14.22 5.46
CA ASP A 4 -16.85 14.52 5.69
C ASP A 4 -16.16 14.70 4.33
N PRO A 5 -15.48 15.83 4.07
CA PRO A 5 -14.80 16.07 2.80
C PRO A 5 -13.75 15.01 2.47
N SER A 6 -13.05 14.48 3.47
CA SER A 6 -12.08 13.42 3.27
C SER A 6 -12.75 12.13 2.82
N ALA A 7 -13.88 11.76 3.43
CA ALA A 7 -14.66 10.60 3.02
C ALA A 7 -15.15 10.74 1.56
N ALA A 8 -15.62 11.91 1.19
CA ALA A 8 -16.07 12.19 -0.18
C ALA A 8 -14.91 12.08 -1.18
N ARG A 9 -13.72 12.56 -0.82
CA ARG A 9 -12.54 12.47 -1.68
C ARG A 9 -12.10 11.01 -1.88
N VAL A 10 -12.10 10.20 -0.83
CA VAL A 10 -11.79 8.77 -0.95
C VAL A 10 -12.79 8.09 -1.87
N ALA A 11 -14.08 8.36 -1.68
CA ALA A 11 -15.14 7.80 -2.53
C ALA A 11 -14.93 8.16 -4.01
N ALA A 12 -14.52 9.40 -4.30
CA ALA A 12 -14.22 9.84 -5.66
C ALA A 12 -12.98 9.12 -6.21
N ASP A 13 -11.93 8.98 -5.40
CA ASP A 13 -10.68 8.34 -5.84
C ASP A 13 -10.89 6.88 -6.27
N ILE A 14 -11.72 6.12 -5.55
CA ILE A 14 -11.96 4.71 -5.87
C ILE A 14 -12.92 4.50 -7.03
N GLU A 15 -13.57 5.55 -7.51
CA GLU A 15 -14.42 5.53 -8.70
C GLU A 15 -13.68 5.95 -9.97
N GLU A 16 -12.43 6.40 -9.86
CA GLU A 16 -11.63 6.77 -11.03
C GLU A 16 -11.35 5.55 -11.91
N GLY A 17 -11.30 5.79 -13.22
CA GLY A 17 -11.18 4.71 -14.20
C GLY A 17 -9.92 3.85 -14.02
N ASP A 18 -8.79 4.45 -13.67
CA ASP A 18 -7.54 3.74 -13.43
C ASP A 18 -7.62 2.85 -12.18
N PHE A 19 -8.28 3.32 -11.11
CA PHE A 19 -8.48 2.52 -9.91
C PHE A 19 -9.37 1.31 -10.20
N LEU A 20 -10.49 1.54 -10.88
CA LEU A 20 -11.42 0.47 -11.26
C LEU A 20 -10.76 -0.54 -12.22
N SER A 21 -9.91 -0.07 -13.12
CA SER A 21 -9.14 -0.93 -14.03
C SER A 21 -8.22 -1.86 -13.25
N GLY A 22 -7.58 -1.37 -12.19
CA GLY A 22 -6.77 -2.20 -11.31
C GLY A 22 -7.57 -3.29 -10.61
N CYS A 23 -8.77 -2.93 -10.13
CA CYS A 23 -9.68 -3.91 -9.53
C CYS A 23 -10.08 -5.00 -10.53
N LYS A 24 -10.47 -4.59 -11.74
CA LYS A 24 -10.88 -5.51 -12.80
C LYS A 24 -9.74 -6.43 -13.24
N ALA A 25 -8.52 -5.91 -13.28
CA ALA A 25 -7.34 -6.68 -13.63
C ALA A 25 -6.84 -7.59 -12.49
N GLY A 26 -7.44 -7.53 -11.32
CA GLY A 26 -7.04 -8.34 -10.17
C GLY A 26 -5.78 -7.85 -9.48
N ARG A 27 -5.36 -6.59 -9.73
CA ARG A 27 -4.18 -6.03 -9.05
C ARG A 27 -4.45 -5.69 -7.60
N TRP A 28 -5.66 -5.24 -7.31
CA TRP A 28 -6.10 -4.94 -5.94
C TRP A 28 -7.61 -5.09 -5.81
N ARG A 29 -8.08 -5.16 -4.58
CA ARG A 29 -9.51 -5.19 -4.27
C ARG A 29 -9.78 -4.47 -2.95
N ILE A 30 -10.98 -3.93 -2.84
CA ILE A 30 -11.47 -3.32 -1.60
C ILE A 30 -12.05 -4.43 -0.74
N VAL A 31 -11.62 -4.53 0.51
CA VAL A 31 -12.18 -5.46 1.49
C VAL A 31 -13.35 -4.80 2.21
N SER A 32 -13.14 -3.60 2.76
CA SER A 32 -14.21 -2.80 3.37
C SER A 32 -13.79 -1.34 3.46
N PHE A 33 -14.77 -0.46 3.43
CA PHE A 33 -14.53 0.97 3.59
C PHE A 33 -15.53 1.52 4.62
N GLU A 34 -15.02 1.82 5.80
CA GLU A 34 -15.75 2.50 6.88
C GLU A 34 -14.91 3.70 7.33
N PHE A 35 -15.09 4.82 6.67
CA PHE A 35 -14.25 6.00 6.89
C PHE A 35 -14.10 6.30 8.39
N PRO A 36 -12.88 6.55 8.91
CA PRO A 36 -11.63 6.80 8.17
C PRO A 36 -10.82 5.55 7.82
N ARG A 37 -11.32 4.37 8.12
CA ARG A 37 -10.64 3.10 7.87
C ARG A 37 -10.96 2.57 6.49
N PHE A 38 -9.93 2.15 5.78
CA PHE A 38 -10.03 1.59 4.44
C PHE A 38 -9.23 0.28 4.41
N ASP A 39 -9.92 -0.84 4.31
CA ASP A 39 -9.30 -2.16 4.25
C ASP A 39 -9.25 -2.65 2.81
N PHE A 40 -8.08 -3.11 2.37
CA PHE A 40 -7.88 -3.55 0.99
C PHE A 40 -6.87 -4.68 0.93
N ALA A 41 -6.73 -5.27 -0.25
CA ALA A 41 -5.75 -6.31 -0.52
C ALA A 41 -5.09 -6.07 -1.88
N ILE A 42 -3.83 -6.47 -2.00
CA ILE A 42 -3.03 -6.29 -3.21
C ILE A 42 -2.44 -7.62 -3.61
N SER A 43 -2.54 -7.95 -4.90
CA SER A 43 -1.96 -9.15 -5.45
C SER A 43 -0.43 -9.07 -5.47
N ALA A 44 0.23 -10.19 -5.26
CA ALA A 44 1.68 -10.27 -5.12
C ALA A 44 2.22 -11.47 -5.87
N THR A 45 3.52 -11.45 -6.12
CA THR A 45 4.28 -12.59 -6.65
C THR A 45 5.34 -12.96 -5.62
N GLU A 46 5.29 -14.19 -5.13
CA GLU A 46 6.25 -14.70 -4.15
C GLU A 46 7.61 -15.00 -4.78
N ILE A 47 8.60 -15.26 -3.93
CA ILE A 47 9.97 -15.56 -4.37
C ILE A 47 9.99 -16.76 -5.33
N ASP A 48 9.13 -17.75 -5.10
CA ASP A 48 9.03 -18.95 -5.93
C ASP A 48 8.23 -18.74 -7.22
N GLY A 49 7.75 -17.51 -7.47
CA GLY A 49 6.98 -17.15 -8.66
C GLY A 49 5.48 -17.37 -8.53
N LYS A 50 5.02 -17.94 -7.43
CA LYS A 50 3.58 -18.16 -7.23
C LYS A 50 2.87 -16.86 -6.89
N GLY A 51 1.62 -16.74 -7.34
CA GLY A 51 0.75 -15.64 -6.98
C GLY A 51 0.25 -15.76 -5.55
N SER A 52 0.09 -14.63 -4.90
CA SER A 52 -0.48 -14.53 -3.57
C SER A 52 -1.16 -13.17 -3.39
N GLU A 53 -1.60 -12.87 -2.17
CA GLU A 53 -2.28 -11.62 -1.86
C GLU A 53 -1.93 -11.22 -0.43
N TYR A 54 -1.73 -9.92 -0.21
CA TYR A 54 -1.52 -9.36 1.14
C TYR A 54 -2.59 -8.34 1.45
N GLY A 55 -3.09 -8.38 2.69
CA GLY A 55 -4.06 -7.42 3.20
C GLY A 55 -3.39 -6.18 3.77
N PHE A 56 -4.11 -5.05 3.71
CA PHE A 56 -3.67 -3.77 4.24
C PHE A 56 -4.84 -3.03 4.88
N ARG A 57 -4.52 -2.18 5.84
CA ARG A 57 -5.45 -1.24 6.45
C ARG A 57 -4.89 0.16 6.36
N ALA A 58 -5.64 1.06 5.75
CA ALA A 58 -5.28 2.48 5.71
C ALA A 58 -6.14 3.27 6.68
N GLU A 59 -5.52 4.24 7.33
CA GLU A 59 -6.18 5.29 8.12
C GLU A 59 -6.15 6.57 7.29
N LEU A 60 -7.32 7.10 6.94
CA LEU A 60 -7.48 8.18 5.98
C LEU A 60 -8.07 9.46 6.59
N SER A 61 -7.98 9.66 7.90
CA SER A 61 -8.41 10.93 8.50
C SER A 61 -7.64 12.09 7.88
N ASN A 62 -8.34 13.18 7.59
CA ASN A 62 -7.81 14.39 6.95
C ASN A 62 -7.18 14.15 5.56
N TYR A 63 -7.54 13.04 4.90
CA TYR A 63 -7.14 12.77 3.53
C TYR A 63 -7.76 13.80 2.58
N PRO A 64 -7.09 14.33 1.57
CA PRO A 64 -5.69 14.11 1.19
C PRO A 64 -4.69 15.11 1.80
N ALA A 65 -5.13 16.01 2.68
CA ALA A 65 -4.23 16.99 3.32
C ALA A 65 -3.15 16.28 4.14
N GLN A 66 -3.51 15.20 4.83
CA GLN A 66 -2.55 14.32 5.46
C GLN A 66 -2.36 13.05 4.63
N ALA A 67 -1.15 12.53 4.65
CA ALA A 67 -0.81 11.28 3.99
C ALA A 67 -1.60 10.11 4.57
N PRO A 68 -1.87 9.07 3.77
CA PRO A 68 -2.40 7.82 4.31
C PRO A 68 -1.43 7.18 5.30
N LEU A 69 -1.97 6.58 6.36
CA LEU A 69 -1.21 5.72 7.27
C LEU A 69 -1.58 4.29 6.93
N VAL A 70 -0.62 3.47 6.51
CA VAL A 70 -0.91 2.13 5.98
C VAL A 70 -0.17 1.07 6.77
N GLN A 71 -0.93 0.06 7.21
CA GLN A 71 -0.42 -1.10 7.92
C GLN A 71 -0.66 -2.35 7.09
N ILE A 72 0.30 -3.29 7.09
CA ILE A 72 0.06 -4.61 6.55
C ILE A 72 -0.80 -5.39 7.55
N TRP A 73 -1.93 -5.94 7.08
CA TRP A 73 -3.02 -6.33 7.97
C TRP A 73 -3.54 -7.71 7.66
N ASP A 74 -3.78 -8.48 8.71
CA ASP A 74 -4.46 -9.77 8.62
C ASP A 74 -5.97 -9.53 8.83
N HIS A 75 -6.74 -9.55 7.74
CA HIS A 75 -8.17 -9.29 7.80
C HIS A 75 -8.95 -10.41 8.50
N GLU A 76 -8.44 -11.61 8.51
CA GLU A 76 -9.07 -12.73 9.19
C GLU A 76 -8.93 -12.59 10.71
N ALA A 77 -7.72 -12.33 11.19
CA ALA A 77 -7.45 -12.17 12.61
C ALA A 77 -7.74 -10.74 13.10
N ASN A 78 -7.96 -9.79 12.20
CA ASN A 78 -8.20 -8.37 12.48
C ASN A 78 -7.09 -7.75 13.33
N THR A 79 -5.85 -7.95 12.89
CA THR A 79 -4.65 -7.44 13.55
C THR A 79 -3.51 -7.26 12.53
N LEU A 80 -2.43 -6.62 12.95
CA LEU A 80 -1.21 -6.55 12.14
C LEU A 80 -0.80 -7.95 11.69
N LEU A 81 -0.37 -8.06 10.44
CA LEU A 81 0.14 -9.34 9.93
C LEU A 81 1.40 -9.72 10.70
N ALA A 82 1.45 -10.96 11.20
CA ALA A 82 2.59 -11.48 11.92
C ALA A 82 3.88 -11.34 11.08
N VAL A 83 4.99 -10.96 11.71
CA VAL A 83 6.25 -10.68 11.03
C VAL A 83 6.70 -11.85 10.15
N VAL A 84 6.54 -13.09 10.65
CA VAL A 84 6.93 -14.29 9.89
C VAL A 84 6.12 -14.52 8.62
N ARG A 85 4.94 -13.91 8.52
CA ARG A 85 4.04 -14.03 7.36
C ARG A 85 4.17 -12.88 6.36
N ARG A 86 4.96 -11.86 6.68
CA ARG A 86 5.12 -10.70 5.80
C ARG A 86 5.89 -11.06 4.53
N PRO A 87 5.72 -10.26 3.45
CA PRO A 87 6.39 -10.53 2.18
C PRO A 87 7.90 -10.62 2.34
N LYS A 88 8.49 -11.54 1.61
CA LYS A 88 9.93 -11.75 1.54
C LYS A 88 10.39 -11.56 0.10
N GLY A 89 11.65 -11.25 -0.08
CA GLY A 89 12.20 -11.06 -1.42
C GLY A 89 13.42 -10.16 -1.43
N ASN A 90 13.52 -9.32 -2.46
CA ASN A 90 14.63 -8.38 -2.59
C ASN A 90 14.63 -7.33 -1.46
N GLY A 91 15.71 -6.53 -1.38
CA GLY A 91 15.87 -5.55 -0.33
C GLY A 91 14.74 -4.52 -0.26
N ARG A 92 14.12 -4.20 -1.39
CA ARG A 92 12.99 -3.26 -1.46
C ARG A 92 11.76 -3.83 -0.75
N VAL A 93 11.43 -5.09 -1.01
CA VAL A 93 10.33 -5.80 -0.33
C VAL A 93 10.61 -5.88 1.16
N GLN A 94 11.79 -6.32 1.52
CA GLN A 94 12.18 -6.50 2.91
C GLN A 94 12.12 -5.19 3.69
N LYS A 95 12.67 -4.11 3.15
CA LYS A 95 12.68 -2.80 3.79
C LYS A 95 11.26 -2.25 4.00
N THR A 96 10.38 -2.46 3.02
CA THR A 96 9.02 -1.92 3.07
C THR A 96 8.18 -2.58 4.17
N PHE A 97 8.31 -3.90 4.32
CA PHE A 97 7.37 -4.69 5.12
C PHE A 97 7.94 -5.24 6.42
N GLN A 98 9.22 -5.01 6.74
CA GLN A 98 9.75 -5.43 8.02
C GLN A 98 9.05 -4.69 9.17
N HIS A 99 9.15 -5.22 10.38
CA HIS A 99 8.56 -4.59 11.55
C HIS A 99 9.32 -3.32 11.94
N TRP A 100 8.63 -2.20 11.85
CA TRP A 100 9.12 -0.89 12.29
C TRP A 100 8.40 -0.47 13.58
N GLY A 101 9.03 0.39 14.38
CA GLY A 101 8.43 0.87 15.62
C GLY A 101 7.11 1.59 15.42
N ALA A 102 6.92 2.25 14.27
CA ALA A 102 5.67 2.92 13.91
C ALA A 102 4.55 1.93 13.49
N GLU A 103 4.89 0.67 13.24
CA GLU A 103 3.97 -0.38 12.82
C GLU A 103 3.27 -0.12 11.48
N THR A 104 3.82 0.78 10.65
CA THR A 104 3.31 1.07 9.30
C THR A 104 4.34 0.62 8.26
N VAL A 105 3.91 0.53 6.99
CA VAL A 105 4.83 0.24 5.89
C VAL A 105 5.87 1.35 5.77
N TYR A 106 7.10 1.01 5.41
CA TYR A 106 8.18 1.99 5.28
C TYR A 106 8.21 2.56 3.86
N ARG A 107 7.44 3.64 3.68
CA ARG A 107 7.33 4.31 2.40
C ARG A 107 7.40 5.83 2.54
N PRO A 108 8.00 6.53 1.55
CA PRO A 108 8.07 8.00 1.59
C PRO A 108 6.69 8.68 1.69
N TRP A 109 5.65 8.05 1.15
CA TRP A 109 4.29 8.59 1.17
C TRP A 109 3.53 8.26 2.46
N ASP A 110 4.02 7.39 3.32
CA ASP A 110 3.28 7.00 4.53
C ASP A 110 3.33 8.10 5.59
N ARG A 111 2.22 8.29 6.30
CA ARG A 111 2.07 9.33 7.33
C ARG A 111 3.15 9.26 8.40
N MET A 112 3.51 8.06 8.84
CA MET A 112 4.44 7.86 9.94
C MET A 112 5.89 7.70 9.48
N THR A 113 6.12 6.96 8.41
CA THR A 113 7.48 6.64 7.95
C THR A 113 8.01 7.61 6.91
N GLY A 114 7.16 8.41 6.27
CA GLY A 114 7.59 9.47 5.36
C GLY A 114 8.55 10.47 6.02
N PRO A 115 8.23 11.01 7.22
CA PRO A 115 9.13 11.91 7.93
C PRO A 115 10.38 11.26 8.50
N HIS A 116 10.38 9.95 8.70
CA HIS A 116 11.48 9.24 9.35
C HIS A 116 12.76 9.30 8.52
N ASN A 117 13.86 9.74 9.13
CA ASN A 117 15.17 9.86 8.49
C ASN A 117 15.13 10.60 7.13
N ASN A 118 14.31 11.65 7.06
CA ASN A 118 14.13 12.46 5.84
C ASN A 118 13.70 11.62 4.60
N ASN A 119 12.98 10.52 4.82
CA ASN A 119 12.58 9.60 3.76
C ASN A 119 11.84 10.31 2.63
N ALA A 120 10.83 11.12 2.96
CA ALA A 120 10.06 11.89 1.98
C ALA A 120 10.91 12.95 1.26
N LEU A 121 11.85 13.59 1.97
CA LEU A 121 12.75 14.59 1.38
C LEU A 121 13.77 13.95 0.44
N THR A 122 14.24 12.74 0.78
CA THR A 122 15.20 12.00 -0.05
C THR A 122 14.54 11.46 -1.32
N PHE A 123 13.27 11.09 -1.24
CA PHE A 123 12.51 10.52 -2.37
C PHE A 123 11.25 11.34 -2.65
N PRO A 124 11.40 12.61 -3.08
CA PRO A 124 10.25 13.53 -3.23
C PRO A 124 9.24 13.05 -4.27
N HIS A 125 9.66 12.29 -5.27
CA HIS A 125 8.75 11.71 -6.28
C HIS A 125 7.84 10.63 -5.70
N LEU A 126 8.17 10.08 -4.54
CA LEU A 126 7.38 9.08 -3.83
C LEU A 126 6.73 9.65 -2.56
N ALA A 127 7.00 10.90 -2.22
CA ALA A 127 6.39 11.56 -1.06
C ALA A 127 4.91 11.83 -1.33
N TRP A 128 4.11 11.85 -0.27
CA TRP A 128 2.71 12.23 -0.40
C TRP A 128 2.56 13.72 -0.73
N ARG A 129 1.59 14.01 -1.60
CA ARG A 129 1.15 15.37 -1.90
C ARG A 129 -0.38 15.37 -1.97
N PRO A 130 -1.05 16.46 -1.54
CA PRO A 130 -2.51 16.52 -1.55
C PRO A 130 -3.17 16.40 -2.92
N ASP A 131 -2.43 16.62 -4.01
CA ASP A 131 -2.91 16.45 -5.39
C ASP A 131 -2.83 14.99 -5.87
N ARG A 132 -2.27 14.09 -5.07
CA ARG A 132 -2.25 12.66 -5.41
C ARG A 132 -3.59 12.03 -5.09
N ARG A 133 -3.84 10.88 -5.73
CA ARG A 133 -5.03 10.07 -5.48
C ARG A 133 -4.64 8.76 -4.82
N LEU A 134 -5.62 8.06 -4.30
CA LEU A 134 -5.38 6.81 -3.56
C LEU A 134 -4.64 5.76 -4.40
N ILE A 135 -4.91 5.73 -5.72
CA ILE A 135 -4.24 4.80 -6.63
C ILE A 135 -2.71 4.91 -6.57
N PHE A 136 -2.18 6.09 -6.23
CA PHE A 136 -0.73 6.28 -6.13
C PHE A 136 -0.09 5.28 -5.17
N ILE A 137 -0.69 5.11 -3.98
CA ILE A 137 -0.16 4.16 -3.00
C ILE A 137 -0.43 2.71 -3.39
N PHE A 138 -1.56 2.45 -4.05
CA PHE A 138 -1.91 1.10 -4.53
C PHE A 138 -0.93 0.63 -5.60
N GLU A 139 -0.61 1.48 -6.57
CA GLU A 139 0.36 1.17 -7.62
C GLU A 139 1.77 0.95 -7.05
N ASP A 140 2.16 1.76 -6.08
CA ASP A 140 3.47 1.62 -5.44
C ASP A 140 3.59 0.28 -4.69
N LEU A 141 2.59 -0.05 -3.88
CA LEU A 141 2.57 -1.33 -3.16
C LEU A 141 2.51 -2.52 -4.12
N HIS A 142 1.69 -2.44 -5.16
CA HIS A 142 1.60 -3.49 -6.18
C HIS A 142 2.95 -3.69 -6.88
N GLY A 143 3.63 -2.62 -7.24
CA GLY A 143 4.94 -2.69 -7.86
C GLY A 143 5.98 -3.36 -6.97
N ILE A 144 5.98 -3.04 -5.68
CA ILE A 144 6.89 -3.65 -4.71
C ILE A 144 6.59 -5.13 -4.54
N LEU A 145 5.33 -5.49 -4.31
CA LEU A 145 4.92 -6.87 -4.07
C LEU A 145 5.12 -7.79 -5.28
N ASN A 146 5.22 -7.22 -6.49
CA ASN A 146 5.46 -7.97 -7.71
C ASN A 146 6.89 -7.81 -8.25
N SER A 147 7.77 -7.15 -7.52
CA SER A 147 9.18 -7.00 -7.90
C SER A 147 9.95 -8.33 -7.88
N ASN A 148 9.48 -9.32 -7.13
CA ASN A 148 10.06 -10.66 -7.13
C ASN A 148 9.96 -11.34 -8.51
N ALA A 149 8.88 -11.12 -9.25
CA ALA A 149 8.71 -11.64 -10.61
C ALA A 149 9.82 -11.12 -11.54
N ARG A 150 10.16 -9.82 -11.44
CA ARG A 150 11.25 -9.23 -12.22
C ARG A 150 12.60 -9.82 -11.83
N THR A 151 12.85 -9.99 -10.54
CA THR A 151 14.09 -10.59 -10.04
C THR A 151 14.28 -12.00 -10.58
N GLN A 152 13.24 -12.80 -10.59
CA GLN A 152 13.28 -14.17 -11.13
C GLN A 152 13.54 -14.19 -12.63
N ARG A 153 12.92 -13.30 -13.40
CA ARG A 153 13.17 -13.19 -14.85
C ARG A 153 14.64 -12.88 -15.14
N ILE A 154 15.23 -11.98 -14.37
CA ILE A 154 16.65 -11.64 -14.51
C ILE A 154 17.53 -12.85 -14.20
N ARG A 155 17.24 -13.60 -13.13
CA ARG A 155 17.98 -14.82 -12.77
C ARG A 155 17.83 -15.91 -13.83
N ALA A 156 16.66 -16.09 -14.39
CA ALA A 156 16.40 -17.07 -15.43
C ALA A 156 17.12 -16.74 -16.74
N SER A 157 17.38 -15.45 -16.99
CA SER A 157 18.08 -14.97 -18.20
C SER A 157 19.61 -15.02 -18.07
N ALA A 158 20.12 -15.19 -16.85
CA ALA A 158 21.54 -15.27 -16.59
C ALA A 158 22.02 -16.69 -16.79
#